data_4c5f7bcbbad51c45b9a4c00cc2116dff
#
_entry.id   4c5f7bcbbad51c45b9a4c00cc2116dff
#
_cell.length_a   1.000
_cell.length_b   1.000
_cell.length_c   1.000
_cell.angle_alpha   90.00
_cell.angle_beta   90.00
_cell.angle_gamma   90.00
#
_symmetry.space_group_name_H-M   'P 1'
#
loop_
_entity.id
_entity.type
_entity.pdbx_description
1 polymer ?
#
loop_
_entity_poly.entity_id
_entity_poly.type
_entity_poly.pdbx_seq_one_letter_code
_entity_poly.pdbx_strand_id
1 'polypeptide(L)'
;LHTFQVNKMNTGNVNLGDHLVYKVFYTGSKLYVFDTQQLTTYDYRGVQDTSGSQLIYGWRLMNHSLSARGTPQMLFAPTNQTSSEMAITELRVLAGSVDNHITLPTTCVGAAIDSRRIYAFSPTYLFTSTLESQRFVAYAASLPDGRSVSSLIGITSGGYAIVTSGTEVYSITLPQ
;
A
#
# COMPACT_ATOMS: atom_id res chain seq x y z
N LEU A 1 -16.71 7.30 13.10
CA LEU A 1 -16.19 5.94 12.89
C LEU A 1 -16.86 4.98 13.85
N HIS A 2 -17.48 3.91 13.35
CA HIS A 2 -18.06 2.85 14.18
C HIS A 2 -17.06 1.73 14.34
N THR A 3 -16.67 1.41 15.56
CA THR A 3 -15.84 0.26 15.86
C THR A 3 -16.72 -0.91 16.31
N PHE A 4 -16.52 -2.06 15.69
CA PHE A 4 -17.20 -3.30 16.04
C PHE A 4 -16.27 -4.23 16.79
N GLN A 5 -16.62 -4.63 17.99
CA GLN A 5 -15.96 -5.74 18.65
C GLN A 5 -16.76 -7.03 18.38
N VAL A 6 -16.11 -8.03 17.81
CA VAL A 6 -16.73 -9.30 17.39
C VAL A 6 -17.35 -10.06 18.56
N ASN A 7 -16.89 -9.91 19.78
CA ASN A 7 -17.34 -10.65 20.97
C ASN A 7 -18.18 -9.82 21.97
N LYS A 8 -18.39 -8.55 21.70
CA LYS A 8 -19.31 -7.69 22.48
C LYS A 8 -19.90 -6.69 21.51
N MET A 9 -21.22 -6.58 21.45
CA MET A 9 -21.93 -5.54 20.71
C MET A 9 -21.71 -4.16 21.36
N ASN A 10 -20.47 -3.74 21.49
CA ASN A 10 -20.13 -2.39 21.90
C ASN A 10 -19.82 -1.58 20.65
N THR A 11 -20.66 -0.62 20.35
CA THR A 11 -20.37 0.40 19.34
C THR A 11 -19.68 1.57 20.04
N GLY A 12 -18.48 1.90 19.60
CA GLY A 12 -17.78 3.13 20.00
C GLY A 12 -17.73 4.10 18.83
N ASN A 13 -17.88 5.38 19.12
CA ASN A 13 -17.67 6.46 18.15
C ASN A 13 -16.35 7.15 18.44
N VAL A 14 -15.50 7.28 17.42
CA VAL A 14 -14.33 8.13 17.45
C VAL A 14 -14.65 9.37 16.60
N ASN A 15 -14.62 10.54 17.24
CA ASN A 15 -14.78 11.79 16.51
C ASN A 15 -13.46 12.13 15.81
N LEU A 16 -13.46 12.13 14.48
CA LEU A 16 -12.31 12.45 13.65
C LEU A 16 -12.23 13.94 13.29
N GLY A 17 -13.14 14.77 13.83
CA GLY A 17 -13.24 16.17 13.46
C GLY A 17 -13.59 16.37 11.98
N ASP A 18 -13.02 17.40 11.37
CA ASP A 18 -13.25 17.75 9.95
C ASP A 18 -12.31 17.03 8.98
N HIS A 19 -11.65 15.94 9.42
CA HIS A 19 -10.73 15.19 8.59
C HIS A 19 -11.44 14.36 7.53
N LEU A 20 -11.02 14.49 6.28
CA LEU A 20 -11.52 13.70 5.15
C LEU A 20 -10.82 12.35 5.12
N VAL A 21 -11.37 11.38 5.83
CA VAL A 21 -10.86 10.00 5.87
C VAL A 21 -11.13 9.30 4.54
N TYR A 22 -10.09 8.76 3.92
CA TYR A 22 -10.21 8.00 2.68
C TYR A 22 -9.89 6.51 2.83
N LYS A 23 -9.19 6.11 3.89
CA LYS A 23 -8.83 4.72 4.14
C LYS A 23 -8.77 4.43 5.64
N VAL A 24 -9.22 3.24 5.98
CA VAL A 24 -9.15 2.69 7.34
C VAL A 24 -8.79 1.22 7.25
N PHE A 25 -7.90 0.73 8.13
CA PHE A 25 -7.71 -0.69 8.34
C PHE A 25 -7.38 -1.02 9.79
N TYR A 26 -7.62 -2.28 10.18
CA TYR A 26 -7.43 -2.77 11.54
C TYR A 26 -6.47 -3.97 11.55
N THR A 27 -5.54 -3.99 12.52
CA THR A 27 -4.50 -5.01 12.62
C THR A 27 -4.74 -6.05 13.71
N GLY A 28 -5.93 -6.05 14.33
CA GLY A 28 -6.24 -6.87 15.50
C GLY A 28 -5.96 -6.17 16.83
N SER A 29 -5.10 -5.17 16.86
CA SER A 29 -4.76 -4.39 18.07
C SER A 29 -4.94 -2.89 17.91
N LYS A 30 -4.75 -2.36 16.71
CA LYS A 30 -4.82 -0.94 16.39
C LYS A 30 -5.63 -0.66 15.14
N LEU A 31 -6.34 0.45 15.16
CA LEU A 31 -7.03 1.03 14.02
C LEU A 31 -6.16 2.11 13.40
N TYR A 32 -5.93 2.00 12.10
CA TYR A 32 -5.18 2.97 11.28
C TYR A 32 -6.15 3.75 10.43
N VAL A 33 -6.12 5.07 10.58
CA VAL A 33 -7.03 6.00 9.90
C VAL A 33 -6.21 6.97 9.08
N PHE A 34 -6.50 7.03 7.79
CA PHE A 34 -5.79 7.89 6.83
C PHE A 34 -6.69 8.99 6.35
N ASP A 35 -6.25 10.21 6.53
CA ASP A 35 -6.77 11.37 5.83
C ASP A 35 -5.73 11.93 4.85
N THR A 36 -6.02 13.06 4.23
CA THR A 36 -5.12 13.65 3.22
C THR A 36 -3.85 14.27 3.81
N GLN A 37 -3.75 14.40 5.12
CA GLN A 37 -2.66 15.08 5.80
C GLN A 37 -1.87 14.16 6.72
N GLN A 38 -2.57 13.21 7.37
CA GLN A 38 -1.96 12.39 8.40
C GLN A 38 -2.50 10.96 8.45
N LEU A 39 -1.68 10.10 9.00
CA LEU A 39 -2.04 8.81 9.54
C LEU A 39 -2.27 8.97 11.04
N THR A 40 -3.43 8.58 11.53
CA THR A 40 -3.74 8.56 12.96
C THR A 40 -4.03 7.13 13.40
N THR A 41 -3.49 6.72 14.53
CA THR A 41 -3.73 5.39 15.09
C THR A 41 -4.56 5.47 16.37
N TYR A 42 -5.41 4.48 16.56
CA TYR A 42 -6.25 4.32 17.74
C TYR A 42 -6.12 2.90 18.30
N ASP A 43 -6.21 2.76 19.61
CA ASP A 43 -6.31 1.45 20.25
C ASP A 43 -7.72 0.86 20.05
N TYR A 44 -7.92 -0.38 20.51
CA TYR A 44 -9.22 -1.07 20.41
C TYR A 44 -10.36 -0.41 21.20
N ARG A 45 -10.04 0.53 22.09
CA ARG A 45 -11.02 1.32 22.85
C ARG A 45 -11.36 2.64 22.18
N GLY A 46 -10.69 2.96 21.06
CA GLY A 46 -10.85 4.21 20.35
C GLY A 46 -10.02 5.38 20.93
N VAL A 47 -9.03 5.08 21.78
CA VAL A 47 -8.10 6.08 22.30
C VAL A 47 -6.98 6.29 21.29
N GLN A 48 -6.75 7.56 20.92
CA GLN A 48 -5.71 7.92 19.98
C GLN A 48 -4.31 7.58 20.54
N ASP A 49 -3.53 6.87 19.71
CA ASP A 49 -2.13 6.60 19.96
C ASP A 49 -1.27 7.64 19.22
N THR A 50 -0.85 8.66 19.94
CA THR A 50 -0.05 9.75 19.34
C THR A 50 1.34 9.31 18.90
N SER A 51 1.86 8.22 19.46
CA SER A 51 3.18 7.68 19.06
C SER A 51 3.16 7.00 17.69
N GLY A 52 1.98 6.55 17.26
CA GLY A 52 1.79 5.92 15.95
C GLY A 52 1.29 6.87 14.86
N SER A 53 1.00 8.12 15.22
CA SER A 53 0.51 9.12 14.25
C SER A 53 1.67 9.74 13.47
N GLN A 54 1.49 9.89 12.15
CA GLN A 54 2.52 10.42 11.26
C GLN A 54 1.93 11.36 10.22
N LEU A 55 2.69 12.39 9.84
CA LEU A 55 2.33 13.27 8.74
C LEU A 55 2.59 12.57 7.39
N ILE A 56 1.57 12.54 6.55
CA ILE A 56 1.63 11.94 5.21
C ILE A 56 1.17 12.92 4.13
N TYR A 57 1.24 14.22 4.42
CA TYR A 57 0.83 15.26 3.47
C TYR A 57 1.56 15.10 2.12
N GLY A 58 0.80 15.13 1.03
CA GLY A 58 1.31 14.91 -0.31
C GLY A 58 1.47 13.44 -0.71
N TRP A 59 1.19 12.49 0.20
CA TRP A 59 1.28 11.05 -0.04
C TRP A 59 -0.08 10.39 0.16
N ARG A 60 -0.35 9.39 -0.66
CA ARG A 60 -1.57 8.58 -0.57
C ARG A 60 -1.23 7.11 -0.42
N LEU A 61 -1.88 6.44 0.54
CA LEU A 61 -1.74 5.01 0.73
C LEU A 61 -2.24 4.26 -0.51
N MET A 62 -1.37 3.47 -1.13
CA MET A 62 -1.68 2.59 -2.24
C MET A 62 -2.04 1.19 -1.76
N ASN A 63 -1.18 0.66 -0.90
CA ASN A 63 -1.26 -0.72 -0.45
C ASN A 63 -0.66 -0.86 0.95
N HIS A 64 -1.07 -1.89 1.68
CA HIS A 64 -0.47 -2.25 2.96
C HIS A 64 -0.40 -3.78 3.11
N SER A 65 0.50 -4.21 3.97
CA SER A 65 0.68 -5.59 4.38
C SER A 65 1.02 -5.66 5.87
N LEU A 66 1.07 -6.84 6.44
CA LEU A 66 1.57 -7.07 7.78
C LEU A 66 2.88 -7.86 7.72
N SER A 67 3.85 -7.44 8.52
CA SER A 67 5.04 -8.25 8.76
C SER A 67 4.66 -9.56 9.49
N ALA A 68 5.57 -10.51 9.55
CA ALA A 68 5.38 -11.75 10.32
C ALA A 68 5.10 -11.49 11.82
N ARG A 69 5.44 -10.30 12.33
CA ARG A 69 5.17 -9.87 13.71
C ARG A 69 3.89 -9.04 13.84
N GLY A 70 3.10 -8.90 12.78
CA GLY A 70 1.88 -8.11 12.77
C GLY A 70 2.10 -6.59 12.70
N THR A 71 3.32 -6.13 12.44
CA THR A 71 3.61 -4.70 12.24
C THR A 71 3.13 -4.29 10.85
N PRO A 72 2.34 -3.21 10.73
CA PRO A 72 1.92 -2.70 9.43
C PRO A 72 3.10 -2.23 8.59
N GLN A 73 3.04 -2.56 7.32
CA GLN A 73 3.94 -2.12 6.28
C GLN A 73 3.10 -1.42 5.23
N MET A 74 3.34 -0.16 5.02
CA MET A 74 2.50 0.72 4.24
C MET A 74 3.28 1.32 3.08
N LEU A 75 2.67 1.29 1.90
CA LEU A 75 3.24 1.82 0.68
C LEU A 75 2.41 3.00 0.20
N PHE A 76 3.08 4.12 -0.03
CA PHE A 76 2.46 5.35 -0.50
C PHE A 76 3.04 5.76 -1.84
N ALA A 77 2.23 6.45 -2.63
CA ALA A 77 2.67 7.22 -3.79
C ALA A 77 2.29 8.69 -3.61
N PRO A 78 2.98 9.63 -4.28
CA PRO A 78 2.60 11.03 -4.27
C PRO A 78 1.17 11.23 -4.78
N THR A 79 0.40 12.11 -4.14
CA THR A 79 -1.01 12.34 -4.51
C THR A 79 -1.19 12.81 -5.93
N ASN A 80 -0.25 13.55 -6.49
CA ASN A 80 -0.26 13.99 -7.88
C ASN A 80 0.09 12.89 -8.90
N GLN A 81 0.57 11.73 -8.42
CA GLN A 81 0.92 10.57 -9.26
C GLN A 81 -0.10 9.42 -9.15
N THR A 82 -1.10 9.53 -8.29
CA THR A 82 -2.18 8.53 -8.12
C THR A 82 -3.41 8.86 -8.98
N SER A 83 -3.27 9.73 -9.98
CA SER A 83 -4.33 10.07 -10.92
C SER A 83 -4.63 8.91 -11.87
N SER A 84 -5.67 9.06 -12.69
CA SER A 84 -6.10 8.05 -13.67
C SER A 84 -5.02 7.64 -14.70
N GLU A 85 -3.95 8.41 -14.81
CA GLU A 85 -2.83 8.12 -15.74
C GLU A 85 -1.82 7.15 -15.14
N MET A 86 -1.90 6.84 -13.85
CA MET A 86 -1.06 5.86 -13.14
C MET A 86 0.44 5.96 -13.49
N ALA A 87 0.98 7.16 -13.44
CA ALA A 87 2.39 7.44 -13.74
C ALA A 87 3.16 7.62 -12.43
N ILE A 88 3.53 6.50 -11.79
CA ILE A 88 4.21 6.50 -10.50
C ILE A 88 5.72 6.48 -10.74
N THR A 89 6.44 7.45 -10.19
CA THR A 89 7.91 7.54 -10.26
C THR A 89 8.58 7.48 -8.89
N GLU A 90 7.81 7.65 -7.81
CA GLU A 90 8.29 7.67 -6.43
C GLU A 90 7.38 6.87 -5.52
N LEU A 91 7.96 6.27 -4.49
CA LEU A 91 7.25 5.57 -3.43
C LEU A 91 7.78 6.00 -2.06
N ARG A 92 6.93 5.93 -1.04
CA ARG A 92 7.31 6.02 0.36
C ARG A 92 6.86 4.79 1.10
N VAL A 93 7.74 4.20 1.89
CA VAL A 93 7.47 3.02 2.71
C VAL A 93 7.53 3.41 4.17
N LEU A 94 6.46 3.12 4.91
CA LEU A 94 6.43 3.16 6.36
C LEU A 94 6.29 1.73 6.90
N ALA A 95 7.28 1.24 7.63
CA ALA A 95 7.29 -0.10 8.18
C ALA A 95 8.02 -0.13 9.53
N GLY A 96 7.27 -0.04 10.62
CA GLY A 96 7.84 0.10 11.96
C GLY A 96 8.65 1.40 12.08
N SER A 97 9.96 1.29 12.28
CA SER A 97 10.89 2.43 12.32
C SER A 97 11.42 2.85 10.94
N VAL A 98 11.07 2.11 9.88
CA VAL A 98 11.50 2.43 8.51
C VAL A 98 10.58 3.48 7.93
N ASP A 99 11.16 4.59 7.49
CA ASP A 99 10.53 5.61 6.64
C ASP A 99 11.47 5.85 5.46
N ASN A 100 11.18 5.21 4.35
CA ASN A 100 12.07 5.18 3.19
C ASN A 100 11.39 5.79 1.97
N HIS A 101 12.05 6.76 1.34
CA HIS A 101 11.65 7.36 0.08
C HIS A 101 12.43 6.70 -1.05
N ILE A 102 11.71 6.21 -2.05
CA ILE A 102 12.26 5.38 -3.11
C ILE A 102 11.93 5.99 -4.46
N THR A 103 12.96 6.23 -5.28
CA THR A 103 12.77 6.59 -6.69
C THR A 103 12.71 5.30 -7.50
N LEU A 104 11.68 5.16 -8.32
CA LEU A 104 11.51 4.01 -9.20
C LEU A 104 12.45 4.09 -10.43
N PRO A 105 12.92 2.95 -10.95
CA PRO A 105 13.82 2.93 -12.13
C PRO A 105 13.19 3.50 -13.39
N THR A 106 11.88 3.45 -13.49
CA THR A 106 11.09 4.01 -14.59
C THR A 106 9.68 4.31 -14.08
N THR A 107 8.89 4.98 -14.89
CA THR A 107 7.47 5.21 -14.63
C THR A 107 6.73 3.89 -14.54
N CYS A 108 6.00 3.69 -13.42
CA CYS A 108 5.23 2.50 -13.13
C CYS A 108 3.73 2.78 -13.17
N VAL A 109 2.96 1.75 -13.51
CA VAL A 109 1.49 1.77 -13.58
C VAL A 109 0.82 1.25 -12.31
N GLY A 110 1.60 0.75 -11.37
CA GLY A 110 1.12 0.29 -10.07
C GLY A 110 2.25 -0.21 -9.19
N ALA A 111 2.03 -0.22 -7.89
CA ALA A 111 2.96 -0.79 -6.93
C ALA A 111 2.20 -1.44 -5.76
N ALA A 112 2.81 -2.45 -5.17
CA ALA A 112 2.29 -3.16 -4.00
C ALA A 112 3.42 -3.57 -3.05
N ILE A 113 3.04 -3.93 -1.83
CA ILE A 113 3.95 -4.36 -0.77
C ILE A 113 3.44 -5.64 -0.14
N ASP A 114 4.32 -6.59 0.09
CA ASP A 114 4.07 -7.73 0.97
C ASP A 114 4.91 -7.64 2.25
N SER A 115 4.97 -8.73 3.01
CA SER A 115 5.72 -8.77 4.27
C SER A 115 7.24 -8.60 4.13
N ARG A 116 7.79 -8.65 2.90
CA ARG A 116 9.24 -8.68 2.64
C ARG A 116 9.70 -7.73 1.56
N ARG A 117 8.84 -7.45 0.57
CA ARG A 117 9.24 -6.80 -0.68
C ARG A 117 8.24 -5.76 -1.15
N ILE A 118 8.77 -4.85 -1.94
CA ILE A 118 8.02 -3.93 -2.78
C ILE A 118 8.04 -4.47 -4.20
N TYR A 119 6.91 -4.36 -4.86
CA TYR A 119 6.71 -4.71 -6.27
C TYR A 119 6.21 -3.48 -6.99
N ALA A 120 6.84 -3.11 -8.09
CA ALA A 120 6.39 -2.02 -8.94
C ALA A 120 6.34 -2.47 -10.39
N PHE A 121 5.23 -2.23 -11.07
CA PHE A 121 4.99 -2.64 -12.44
C PHE A 121 5.07 -1.45 -13.38
N SER A 122 5.97 -1.51 -14.35
CA SER A 122 5.87 -0.74 -15.58
C SER A 122 5.07 -1.53 -16.62
N PRO A 123 4.78 -0.98 -17.79
CA PRO A 123 4.06 -1.71 -18.83
C PRO A 123 4.72 -3.04 -19.24
N THR A 124 6.04 -3.18 -19.11
CA THR A 124 6.81 -4.32 -19.60
C THR A 124 7.72 -4.99 -18.58
N TYR A 125 7.91 -4.38 -17.40
CA TYR A 125 8.77 -4.90 -16.35
C TYR A 125 8.08 -4.92 -14.99
N LEU A 126 8.44 -5.93 -14.20
CA LEU A 126 8.24 -5.98 -12.76
C LEU A 126 9.57 -5.64 -12.08
N PHE A 127 9.56 -4.66 -11.23
CA PHE A 127 10.68 -4.28 -10.36
C PHE A 127 10.41 -4.75 -8.93
N THR A 128 11.41 -5.36 -8.30
CA THR A 128 11.30 -5.78 -6.89
C THR A 128 12.45 -5.23 -6.08
N SER A 129 12.15 -4.85 -4.84
CA SER A 129 13.13 -4.41 -3.85
C SER A 129 12.73 -4.87 -2.46
N THR A 130 13.66 -4.95 -1.52
CA THR A 130 13.32 -5.09 -0.11
C THR A 130 12.82 -3.75 0.45
N LEU A 131 12.19 -3.76 1.63
CA LEU A 131 11.62 -2.56 2.25
C LEU A 131 12.67 -1.49 2.59
N GLU A 132 13.90 -1.89 2.83
CA GLU A 132 15.00 -1.02 3.26
C GLU A 132 15.93 -0.64 2.09
N SER A 133 15.86 -1.37 0.98
CA SER A 133 16.74 -1.15 -0.17
C SER A 133 16.14 -0.13 -1.14
N GLN A 134 17.01 0.63 -1.78
CA GLN A 134 16.65 1.46 -2.95
C GLN A 134 17.08 0.80 -4.27
N ARG A 135 17.56 -0.45 -4.21
CA ARG A 135 18.00 -1.19 -5.40
C ARG A 135 16.91 -2.14 -5.86
N PHE A 136 16.54 -2.00 -7.11
CA PHE A 136 15.56 -2.83 -7.75
C PHE A 136 16.20 -3.91 -8.62
N VAL A 137 15.60 -5.11 -8.59
CA VAL A 137 15.84 -6.16 -9.56
C VAL A 137 14.69 -6.14 -10.56
N ALA A 138 15.00 -6.14 -11.86
CA ALA A 138 14.02 -6.10 -12.93
C ALA A 138 13.77 -7.50 -13.49
N TYR A 139 12.51 -7.81 -13.71
CA TYR A 139 12.02 -9.02 -14.37
C TYR A 139 11.12 -8.61 -15.54
N ALA A 140 11.17 -9.32 -16.64
CA ALA A 140 10.22 -9.07 -17.71
C ALA A 140 8.79 -9.43 -17.26
N ALA A 141 7.86 -8.49 -17.36
CA ALA A 141 6.44 -8.72 -17.13
C ALA A 141 5.78 -9.15 -18.45
N SER A 142 6.09 -10.37 -18.89
CA SER A 142 5.61 -10.89 -20.17
C SER A 142 4.15 -11.36 -20.05
N LEU A 143 3.24 -10.66 -20.70
CA LEU A 143 1.87 -11.11 -20.91
C LEU A 143 1.74 -11.83 -22.27
N PRO A 144 0.71 -12.69 -22.45
CA PRO A 144 0.45 -13.33 -23.74
C PRO A 144 0.34 -12.30 -24.86
N ASP A 145 0.70 -12.71 -26.06
CA ASP A 145 0.61 -11.91 -27.30
C ASP A 145 1.38 -10.57 -27.26
N GLY A 146 2.42 -10.48 -26.42
CA GLY A 146 3.24 -9.26 -26.31
C GLY A 146 2.51 -8.06 -25.70
N ARG A 147 1.43 -8.28 -24.99
CA ARG A 147 0.64 -7.23 -24.33
C ARG A 147 1.41 -6.59 -23.18
N SER A 148 1.05 -5.35 -22.89
CA SER A 148 1.64 -4.56 -21.79
C SER A 148 0.70 -4.51 -20.60
N VAL A 149 1.28 -4.42 -19.40
CA VAL A 149 0.53 -4.19 -18.17
C VAL A 149 -0.03 -2.76 -18.18
N SER A 150 -1.34 -2.62 -18.00
CA SER A 150 -2.03 -1.32 -17.91
C SER A 150 -2.20 -0.84 -16.48
N SER A 151 -2.47 -1.77 -15.54
CA SER A 151 -2.58 -1.46 -14.11
C SER A 151 -2.31 -2.68 -13.25
N LEU A 152 -2.02 -2.44 -11.97
CA LEU A 152 -1.94 -3.46 -10.93
C LEU A 152 -3.20 -3.38 -10.06
N ILE A 153 -3.97 -4.49 -9.98
CA ILE A 153 -5.12 -4.60 -9.09
C ILE A 153 -4.66 -4.89 -7.66
N GLY A 154 -3.67 -5.78 -7.51
CA GLY A 154 -3.11 -6.16 -6.22
C GLY A 154 -2.22 -7.38 -6.30
N ILE A 155 -1.72 -7.81 -5.14
CA ILE A 155 -0.95 -9.04 -4.98
C ILE A 155 -1.69 -9.99 -4.03
N THR A 156 -1.52 -11.29 -4.26
CA THR A 156 -2.16 -12.33 -3.47
C THR A 156 -1.17 -12.96 -2.49
N SER A 157 -1.67 -13.57 -1.42
CA SER A 157 -0.86 -14.35 -0.48
C SER A 157 -0.21 -15.58 -1.13
N GLY A 158 -0.71 -16.03 -2.27
CA GLY A 158 -0.14 -17.14 -3.05
C GLY A 158 1.05 -16.75 -3.93
N GLY A 159 1.52 -15.51 -3.87
CA GLY A 159 2.67 -15.05 -4.64
C GLY A 159 2.34 -14.70 -6.09
N TYR A 160 1.17 -14.17 -6.35
CA TYR A 160 0.75 -13.70 -7.67
C TYR A 160 0.41 -12.21 -7.63
N ALA A 161 0.76 -11.49 -8.69
CA ALA A 161 0.20 -10.18 -8.98
C ALA A 161 -0.98 -10.34 -9.94
N ILE A 162 -2.06 -9.61 -9.65
CA ILE A 162 -3.21 -9.50 -10.54
C ILE A 162 -3.12 -8.16 -11.26
N VAL A 163 -2.98 -8.22 -12.57
CA VAL A 163 -2.79 -7.04 -13.43
C VAL A 163 -3.85 -6.98 -14.51
N THR A 164 -4.03 -5.80 -15.10
CA THR A 164 -4.86 -5.63 -16.30
C THR A 164 -4.02 -5.33 -17.52
N SER A 165 -4.53 -5.70 -18.69
CA SER A 165 -4.06 -5.24 -19.99
C SER A 165 -5.29 -4.89 -20.82
N GLY A 166 -5.56 -3.60 -20.99
CA GLY A 166 -6.84 -3.14 -21.50
C GLY A 166 -8.00 -3.60 -20.61
N THR A 167 -8.94 -4.35 -21.17
CA THR A 167 -10.12 -4.89 -20.48
C THR A 167 -9.92 -6.31 -19.90
N GLU A 168 -8.76 -6.91 -20.12
CA GLU A 168 -8.47 -8.28 -19.69
C GLU A 168 -7.66 -8.30 -18.39
N VAL A 169 -7.84 -9.36 -17.60
CA VAL A 169 -7.16 -9.57 -16.32
C VAL A 169 -6.22 -10.76 -16.42
N TYR A 170 -5.02 -10.60 -15.90
CA TYR A 170 -3.96 -11.61 -15.91
C TYR A 170 -3.37 -11.80 -14.51
N SER A 171 -2.82 -12.98 -14.27
CA SER A 171 -1.99 -13.26 -13.11
C SER A 171 -0.53 -13.43 -13.53
N ILE A 172 0.39 -12.80 -12.79
CA ILE A 172 1.83 -12.91 -12.96
C ILE A 172 2.41 -13.52 -11.69
N THR A 173 3.19 -14.59 -11.80
CA THR A 173 3.92 -15.16 -10.66
C THR A 173 4.99 -14.17 -10.18
N LEU A 174 4.96 -13.87 -8.89
CA LEU A 174 5.95 -13.00 -8.27
C LEU A 174 7.25 -13.77 -7.98
N PRO A 175 8.42 -13.16 -8.19
CA PRO A 175 9.69 -13.78 -7.85
C PRO A 175 9.80 -13.99 -6.34
N GLN A 176 10.27 -15.15 -5.96
CA GLN A 176 10.49 -15.55 -4.56
C GLN A 176 11.82 -15.05 -4.01
#